data_d05b4b37328048421b1e3634b53922a7
#
_entry.id   d05b4b37328048421b1e3634b53922a7
#
_cell.length_a   1.000
_cell.length_b   1.000
_cell.length_c   1.000
_cell.angle_alpha   90.00
_cell.angle_beta   90.00
_cell.angle_gamma   90.00
#
_symmetry.space_group_name_H-M   'P 1'
#
loop_
_entity.id
_entity.type
_entity.pdbx_description
1 polymer ?
#
loop_
_entity_poly.entity_id
_entity_poly.type
_entity_poly.pdbx_seq_one_letter_code
_entity_poly.pdbx_strand_id
1 'polypeptide(L)'
;MKDVVLDVVKHTAGLGFIESVKVTGTDEETRIDAMDTDRTVILNAKLHTQVPDLMGEFGMGNLSFLNGISHLPNYKEDDATIKVVRRDRNGEEQPENLLFEDANGNTDTYRFMSKQIVEQQLKTAVFKGANWNVTFQPTKQKVSELTMVASIYATIDPTFKVKTEKDDLIILIGAGAGASHTGRRVFANNVEGSLTEGWSWPLNQVLSILKLGMSGICVVQISEQGALQIIIDSGIGAYNYILPALAR
;
A
#
# COMPACT_ATOMS: atom_id res chain seq x y z
N MET A 1 6.41 15.40 12.02
CA MET A 1 7.20 14.22 11.57
C MET A 1 6.60 12.90 12.05
N LYS A 2 6.27 12.76 13.35
CA LYS A 2 5.73 11.51 13.93
C LYS A 2 4.52 10.98 13.14
N ASP A 3 3.49 11.79 12.91
CA ASP A 3 2.28 11.36 12.19
C ASP A 3 2.58 10.91 10.75
N VAL A 4 3.50 11.60 10.07
CA VAL A 4 3.94 11.22 8.72
C VAL A 4 4.59 9.85 8.72
N VAL A 5 5.53 9.59 9.64
CA VAL A 5 6.21 8.29 9.73
C VAL A 5 5.23 7.18 10.06
N LEU A 6 4.32 7.41 11.03
CA LEU A 6 3.31 6.42 11.42
C LEU A 6 2.33 6.13 10.27
N ASP A 7 1.93 7.15 9.51
CA ASP A 7 1.06 6.99 8.35
C ASP A 7 1.76 6.19 7.24
N VAL A 8 3.01 6.52 6.92
CA VAL A 8 3.81 5.77 5.95
C VAL A 8 3.98 4.32 6.37
N VAL A 9 4.32 4.06 7.64
CA VAL A 9 4.47 2.70 8.19
C VAL A 9 3.15 1.92 8.05
N LYS A 10 2.02 2.53 8.41
CA LYS A 10 0.69 1.92 8.29
C LYS A 10 0.38 1.50 6.86
N HIS A 11 0.71 2.35 5.88
CA HIS A 11 0.40 2.16 4.46
C HIS A 11 1.47 1.38 3.68
N THR A 12 2.53 0.94 4.34
CA THR A 12 3.62 0.13 3.76
C THR A 12 3.88 -1.13 4.58
N ALA A 13 4.67 -1.03 5.63
CA ALA A 13 5.03 -2.14 6.53
C ALA A 13 3.80 -2.83 7.15
N GLY A 14 2.76 -2.06 7.50
CA GLY A 14 1.52 -2.58 8.08
C GLY A 14 0.73 -3.53 7.16
N LEU A 15 1.01 -3.52 5.86
CA LEU A 15 0.44 -4.45 4.90
C LEU A 15 1.07 -5.85 4.97
N GLY A 16 2.32 -5.96 5.47
CA GLY A 16 3.03 -7.22 5.67
C GLY A 16 3.70 -7.82 4.44
N PHE A 17 3.56 -7.20 3.25
CA PHE A 17 4.18 -7.66 1.99
C PHE A 17 5.06 -6.60 1.31
N ILE A 18 5.10 -5.37 1.80
CA ILE A 18 6.04 -4.33 1.37
C ILE A 18 7.20 -4.29 2.36
N GLU A 19 8.39 -4.67 1.90
CA GLU A 19 9.58 -4.80 2.75
C GLU A 19 10.47 -3.57 2.72
N SER A 20 10.37 -2.77 1.65
CA SER A 20 11.17 -1.58 1.47
C SER A 20 10.46 -0.54 0.61
N VAL A 21 10.78 0.74 0.84
CA VAL A 21 10.28 1.86 0.05
C VAL A 21 11.42 2.79 -0.36
N LYS A 22 11.25 3.44 -1.51
CA LYS A 22 12.05 4.58 -1.95
C LYS A 22 11.32 5.85 -1.55
N VAL A 23 12.03 6.79 -0.93
CA VAL A 23 11.55 8.13 -0.62
C VAL A 23 12.28 9.12 -1.52
N THR A 24 11.52 10.01 -2.15
CA THR A 24 12.04 11.11 -2.96
C THR A 24 11.39 12.40 -2.48
N GLY A 25 12.18 13.23 -1.79
CA GLY A 25 11.79 14.56 -1.35
C GLY A 25 12.42 15.64 -2.20
N THR A 26 11.60 16.56 -2.69
CA THR A 26 12.00 17.77 -3.42
C THR A 26 11.41 19.01 -2.72
N ASP A 27 11.72 20.21 -3.22
CA ASP A 27 11.11 21.44 -2.71
C ASP A 27 9.59 21.51 -2.93
N GLU A 28 9.07 20.69 -3.88
CA GLU A 28 7.68 20.73 -4.29
C GLU A 28 6.85 19.59 -3.69
N GLU A 29 7.47 18.42 -3.48
CA GLU A 29 6.73 17.21 -3.10
C GLU A 29 7.57 16.19 -2.31
N THR A 30 6.89 15.34 -1.57
CA THR A 30 7.46 14.12 -0.98
C THR A 30 6.72 12.92 -1.55
N ARG A 31 7.44 12.01 -2.23
CA ARG A 31 6.92 10.79 -2.84
C ARG A 31 7.49 9.55 -2.19
N ILE A 32 6.69 8.51 -2.18
CA ILE A 32 7.06 7.18 -1.65
C ILE A 32 6.66 6.15 -2.69
N ASP A 33 7.65 5.43 -3.18
CA ASP A 33 7.47 4.40 -4.19
C ASP A 33 7.92 3.04 -3.64
N ALA A 34 7.16 2.00 -3.92
CA ALA A 34 7.48 0.64 -3.53
C ALA A 34 6.94 -0.38 -4.53
N MET A 35 7.49 -1.57 -4.44
CA MET A 35 6.96 -2.76 -5.10
C MET A 35 7.23 -3.94 -4.17
N ASP A 36 6.24 -4.82 -4.02
CA ASP A 36 6.43 -6.06 -3.25
C ASP A 36 7.40 -7.02 -3.96
N THR A 37 7.93 -7.97 -3.20
CA THR A 37 8.94 -8.93 -3.71
C THR A 37 8.41 -9.75 -4.88
N ASP A 38 7.14 -10.11 -4.86
CA ASP A 38 6.49 -10.94 -5.89
C ASP A 38 6.01 -10.12 -7.10
N ARG A 39 6.19 -8.79 -7.07
CA ARG A 39 5.75 -7.84 -8.11
C ARG A 39 4.26 -7.89 -8.39
N THR A 40 3.49 -8.19 -7.37
CA THR A 40 2.01 -8.25 -7.44
C THR A 40 1.36 -6.94 -7.01
N VAL A 41 2.12 -6.08 -6.32
CA VAL A 41 1.66 -4.76 -5.85
C VAL A 41 2.72 -3.70 -6.14
N ILE A 42 2.33 -2.64 -6.81
CA ILE A 42 3.12 -1.42 -6.99
C ILE A 42 2.45 -0.33 -6.16
N LEU A 43 3.22 0.34 -5.31
CA LEU A 43 2.77 1.51 -4.56
C LEU A 43 3.43 2.75 -5.13
N ASN A 44 2.60 3.74 -5.47
CA ASN A 44 3.04 5.12 -5.70
C ASN A 44 2.24 6.02 -4.76
N ALA A 45 2.92 6.69 -3.84
CA ALA A 45 2.28 7.59 -2.91
C ALA A 45 2.88 9.00 -2.99
N LYS A 46 2.03 10.00 -2.73
CA LYS A 46 2.41 11.39 -2.62
C LYS A 46 1.81 11.97 -1.35
N LEU A 47 2.64 12.59 -0.52
CA LEU A 47 2.16 13.29 0.65
C LEU A 47 1.48 14.60 0.23
N HIS A 48 0.42 15.00 0.94
CA HIS A 48 -0.32 16.23 0.62
C HIS A 48 0.50 17.49 0.87
N THR A 49 1.42 17.41 1.82
CA THR A 49 2.36 18.49 2.13
C THR A 49 3.78 17.98 1.97
N GLN A 50 4.62 18.79 1.31
CA GLN A 50 6.05 18.54 1.25
C GLN A 50 6.62 18.49 2.67
N VAL A 51 7.50 17.53 2.94
CA VAL A 51 8.13 17.31 4.26
C VAL A 51 9.61 17.65 4.18
N PRO A 52 10.03 18.80 4.71
CA PRO A 52 11.43 19.29 4.60
C PRO A 52 12.45 18.30 5.16
N ASP A 53 12.13 17.63 6.25
CA ASP A 53 13.00 16.63 6.87
C ASP A 53 13.30 15.43 5.97
N LEU A 54 12.40 15.12 5.00
CA LEU A 54 12.53 14.02 4.06
C LEU A 54 13.14 14.44 2.71
N MET A 55 13.77 15.60 2.64
CA MET A 55 14.46 16.08 1.43
C MET A 55 15.59 15.16 1.01
N GLY A 56 15.65 14.85 -0.29
CA GLY A 56 16.65 14.00 -0.90
C GLY A 56 16.08 12.65 -1.38
N GLU A 57 16.97 11.78 -1.82
CA GLU A 57 16.63 10.44 -2.27
C GLU A 57 17.27 9.38 -1.38
N PHE A 58 16.47 8.55 -0.74
CA PHE A 58 16.91 7.50 0.17
C PHE A 58 15.88 6.37 0.23
N GLY A 59 16.23 5.27 0.87
CA GLY A 59 15.32 4.14 1.06
C GLY A 59 15.08 3.81 2.52
N MET A 60 13.91 3.26 2.78
CA MET A 60 13.58 2.61 4.03
C MET A 60 13.49 1.11 3.77
N GLY A 61 14.47 0.34 4.24
CA GLY A 61 14.49 -1.13 4.15
C GLY A 61 14.22 -1.79 5.49
N ASN A 62 13.96 -3.10 5.50
CA ASN A 62 13.57 -3.80 6.72
C ASN A 62 12.40 -3.12 7.45
N LEU A 63 11.34 -2.84 6.70
CA LEU A 63 10.17 -2.12 7.21
C LEU A 63 9.47 -2.86 8.37
N SER A 64 9.63 -4.18 8.49
CA SER A 64 9.13 -4.93 9.64
C SER A 64 9.77 -4.47 10.95
N PHE A 65 11.07 -4.15 10.95
CA PHE A 65 11.76 -3.57 12.10
C PHE A 65 11.24 -2.16 12.42
N LEU A 66 11.09 -1.29 11.41
CA LEU A 66 10.50 0.04 11.58
C LEU A 66 9.07 -0.04 12.16
N ASN A 67 8.27 -0.97 11.63
CA ASN A 67 6.91 -1.24 12.13
C ASN A 67 6.94 -1.67 13.60
N GLY A 68 7.88 -2.56 13.98
CA GLY A 68 8.07 -2.98 15.36
C GLY A 68 8.36 -1.81 16.30
N ILE A 69 9.36 -0.98 15.99
CA ILE A 69 9.70 0.21 16.79
C ILE A 69 8.51 1.15 16.89
N SER A 70 7.87 1.49 15.78
CA SER A 70 6.75 2.44 15.76
C SER A 70 5.53 1.98 16.57
N HIS A 71 5.44 0.68 16.90
CA HIS A 71 4.38 0.12 17.70
C HIS A 71 4.71 -0.03 19.19
N LEU A 72 5.94 0.29 19.60
CA LEU A 72 6.29 0.32 21.03
C LEU A 72 5.40 1.34 21.75
N PRO A 73 4.81 0.99 22.92
CA PRO A 73 3.87 1.85 23.64
C PRO A 73 4.44 3.24 23.95
N ASN A 74 5.71 3.30 24.37
CA ASN A 74 6.38 4.54 24.72
C ASN A 74 6.52 5.53 23.56
N TYR A 75 6.59 5.07 22.29
CA TYR A 75 6.66 5.96 21.11
C TYR A 75 5.29 6.37 20.57
N LYS A 76 4.20 5.82 21.14
CA LYS A 76 2.84 6.25 20.83
C LYS A 76 2.37 7.44 21.64
N GLU A 77 2.97 7.64 22.82
CA GLU A 77 2.62 8.74 23.74
C GLU A 77 2.85 10.11 23.04
N ASP A 78 2.05 11.12 23.40
CA ASP A 78 2.04 12.43 22.73
C ASP A 78 3.39 13.17 22.86
N ASP A 79 4.12 12.94 23.93
CA ASP A 79 5.44 13.53 24.21
C ASP A 79 6.62 12.82 23.54
N ALA A 80 6.39 11.65 22.95
CA ALA A 80 7.40 10.98 22.15
C ALA A 80 7.64 11.69 20.81
N THR A 81 8.90 11.75 20.40
CA THR A 81 9.32 12.41 19.17
C THR A 81 9.95 11.44 18.17
N ILE A 82 9.74 11.71 16.88
CA ILE A 82 10.46 11.06 15.79
C ILE A 82 11.10 12.16 14.96
N LYS A 83 12.43 12.11 14.82
CA LYS A 83 13.24 13.11 14.11
C LYS A 83 14.04 12.44 13.00
N VAL A 84 14.21 13.12 11.89
CA VAL A 84 15.19 12.73 10.86
C VAL A 84 16.54 13.28 11.24
N VAL A 85 17.52 12.41 11.41
CA VAL A 85 18.92 12.80 11.57
C VAL A 85 19.54 12.86 10.18
N ARG A 86 20.19 13.97 9.89
CA ARG A 86 20.90 14.20 8.62
C ARG A 86 22.39 14.19 8.86
N ARG A 87 23.14 13.81 7.84
CA ARG A 87 24.60 13.79 7.87
C ARG A 87 25.16 14.40 6.60
N ASP A 88 26.18 15.23 6.77
CA ASP A 88 26.98 15.69 5.64
C ASP A 88 27.79 14.53 5.03
N ARG A 89 27.61 14.32 3.72
CA ARG A 89 28.39 13.41 2.91
C ARG A 89 28.88 14.15 1.67
N ASN A 90 30.17 14.48 1.66
CA ASN A 90 30.82 15.19 0.56
C ASN A 90 30.23 16.58 0.27
N GLY A 91 29.80 17.31 1.31
CA GLY A 91 29.21 18.64 1.18
C GLY A 91 27.70 18.66 0.91
N GLU A 92 27.04 17.50 0.93
CA GLU A 92 25.58 17.38 0.83
C GLU A 92 25.00 16.78 2.09
N GLU A 93 24.07 17.51 2.72
CA GLU A 93 23.29 16.96 3.83
C GLU A 93 22.26 15.96 3.34
N GLN A 94 22.42 14.71 3.76
CA GLN A 94 21.52 13.60 3.38
C GLN A 94 20.84 13.01 4.62
N PRO A 95 19.57 12.55 4.51
CA PRO A 95 18.91 11.79 5.57
C PRO A 95 19.69 10.51 5.89
N GLU A 96 20.00 10.28 7.17
CA GLU A 96 20.76 9.09 7.61
C GLU A 96 19.89 8.09 8.39
N ASN A 97 19.07 8.58 9.31
CA ASN A 97 18.22 7.72 10.13
C ASN A 97 17.01 8.47 10.71
N LEU A 98 16.03 7.70 11.21
CA LEU A 98 15.04 8.17 12.16
C LEU A 98 15.56 7.95 13.57
N LEU A 99 15.46 8.95 14.42
CA LEU A 99 15.67 8.88 15.86
C LEU A 99 14.32 8.94 16.55
N PHE A 100 13.97 7.89 17.25
CA PHE A 100 12.83 7.81 18.15
C PHE A 100 13.31 8.17 19.55
N GLU A 101 12.55 8.99 20.26
CA GLU A 101 12.88 9.43 21.63
C GLU A 101 11.58 9.54 22.42
N ASP A 102 11.53 8.92 23.61
CA ASP A 102 10.41 9.06 24.54
C ASP A 102 10.71 10.05 25.68
N ALA A 103 9.71 10.35 26.50
CA ALA A 103 9.84 11.27 27.63
C ALA A 103 10.84 10.82 28.69
N ASN A 104 11.16 9.55 28.76
CA ASN A 104 12.09 8.97 29.73
C ASN A 104 13.55 8.96 29.22
N GLY A 105 13.77 9.45 27.99
CA GLY A 105 15.08 9.46 27.35
C GLY A 105 15.48 8.11 26.74
N ASN A 106 14.55 7.17 26.59
CA ASN A 106 14.82 5.97 25.78
C ASN A 106 14.87 6.35 24.29
N THR A 107 15.82 5.79 23.57
CA THR A 107 16.02 6.09 22.15
C THR A 107 16.18 4.82 21.33
N ASP A 108 15.59 4.84 20.14
CA ASP A 108 15.83 3.85 19.09
C ASP A 108 16.18 4.54 17.77
N THR A 109 17.00 3.88 16.98
CA THR A 109 17.46 4.41 15.70
C THR A 109 17.11 3.45 14.58
N TYR A 110 16.46 3.99 13.55
CA TYR A 110 16.19 3.26 12.31
C TYR A 110 16.99 3.88 11.16
N ARG A 111 17.92 3.13 10.58
CA ARG A 111 18.83 3.63 9.54
C ARG A 111 18.23 3.55 8.16
N PHE A 112 18.39 4.62 7.38
CA PHE A 112 18.01 4.66 5.96
C PHE A 112 19.03 3.98 5.05
N MET A 113 18.55 3.48 3.92
CA MET A 113 19.37 3.05 2.80
C MET A 113 19.86 4.28 2.03
N SER A 114 21.14 4.34 1.71
CA SER A 114 21.68 5.42 0.89
C SER A 114 21.12 5.38 -0.54
N LYS A 115 21.14 6.52 -1.23
CA LYS A 115 20.74 6.64 -2.64
C LYS A 115 21.39 5.56 -3.52
N GLN A 116 22.68 5.29 -3.34
CA GLN A 116 23.40 4.27 -4.10
C GLN A 116 22.82 2.86 -3.92
N ILE A 117 22.40 2.51 -2.68
CA ILE A 117 21.75 1.21 -2.40
C ILE A 117 20.35 1.18 -3.03
N VAL A 118 19.61 2.29 -2.95
CA VAL A 118 18.28 2.42 -3.55
C VAL A 118 18.34 2.20 -5.07
N GLU A 119 19.27 2.85 -5.76
CA GLU A 119 19.45 2.71 -7.21
C GLU A 119 19.78 1.28 -7.64
N GLN A 120 20.49 0.52 -6.79
CA GLN A 120 20.84 -0.88 -7.05
C GLN A 120 19.71 -1.86 -6.73
N GLN A 121 18.98 -1.65 -5.64
CA GLN A 121 18.06 -2.63 -5.08
C GLN A 121 16.59 -2.30 -5.31
N LEU A 122 16.20 -1.02 -5.26
CA LEU A 122 14.81 -0.59 -5.37
C LEU A 122 14.50 -0.10 -6.79
N LYS A 123 14.25 -1.05 -7.69
CA LYS A 123 13.72 -0.73 -9.02
C LYS A 123 12.25 -0.39 -8.88
N THR A 124 11.91 0.88 -8.91
CA THR A 124 10.51 1.31 -8.97
C THR A 124 9.93 0.97 -10.33
N ALA A 125 8.79 0.28 -10.34
CA ALA A 125 8.04 0.07 -11.56
C ALA A 125 7.23 1.34 -11.87
N VAL A 126 7.36 1.85 -13.09
CA VAL A 126 6.53 2.94 -13.57
C VAL A 126 5.28 2.34 -14.20
N PHE A 127 4.14 2.56 -13.57
CA PHE A 127 2.86 2.21 -14.17
C PHE A 127 2.54 3.19 -15.30
N LYS A 128 2.33 2.66 -16.50
CA LYS A 128 2.07 3.48 -17.71
C LYS A 128 0.62 3.95 -17.86
N GLY A 129 -0.22 3.65 -16.85
CA GLY A 129 -1.66 3.89 -16.88
C GLY A 129 -2.43 2.72 -17.50
N ALA A 130 -3.74 2.74 -17.32
CA ALA A 130 -4.70 1.83 -17.93
C ALA A 130 -6.01 2.58 -18.22
N ASN A 131 -6.81 2.04 -19.14
CA ASN A 131 -8.18 2.50 -19.31
C ASN A 131 -9.04 1.89 -18.20
N TRP A 132 -9.54 2.70 -17.29
CA TRP A 132 -10.37 2.26 -16.19
C TRP A 132 -11.81 2.04 -16.67
N ASN A 133 -12.24 0.78 -16.66
CA ASN A 133 -13.56 0.38 -17.14
C ASN A 133 -14.62 0.51 -16.06
N VAL A 134 -14.25 0.28 -14.80
CA VAL A 134 -15.15 0.40 -13.66
C VAL A 134 -14.45 1.19 -12.55
N THR A 135 -15.16 2.15 -11.95
CA THR A 135 -14.70 2.93 -10.79
C THR A 135 -15.80 2.95 -9.74
N PHE A 136 -15.45 2.65 -8.48
CA PHE A 136 -16.42 2.66 -7.37
C PHE A 136 -15.74 2.88 -6.01
N GLN A 137 -16.53 3.14 -5.00
CA GLN A 137 -16.11 3.24 -3.60
C GLN A 137 -16.66 2.04 -2.81
N PRO A 138 -15.80 1.17 -2.26
CA PRO A 138 -16.25 0.02 -1.48
C PRO A 138 -16.81 0.46 -0.13
N THR A 139 -17.86 -0.20 0.35
CA THR A 139 -18.40 0.06 1.69
C THR A 139 -17.68 -0.80 2.74
N LYS A 140 -17.62 -0.29 3.98
CA LYS A 140 -17.07 -1.05 5.13
C LYS A 140 -17.73 -2.42 5.29
N GLN A 141 -19.05 -2.47 5.10
CA GLN A 141 -19.82 -3.71 5.19
C GLN A 141 -19.35 -4.72 4.15
N LYS A 142 -19.20 -4.31 2.89
CA LYS A 142 -18.79 -5.20 1.79
C LYS A 142 -17.34 -5.70 1.96
N VAL A 143 -16.45 -4.85 2.44
CA VAL A 143 -15.07 -5.27 2.76
C VAL A 143 -15.05 -6.26 3.93
N SER A 144 -15.89 -6.04 4.97
CA SER A 144 -16.01 -6.98 6.08
C SER A 144 -16.59 -8.32 5.64
N GLU A 145 -17.66 -8.33 4.84
CA GLU A 145 -18.25 -9.54 4.27
C GLU A 145 -17.21 -10.32 3.42
N LEU A 146 -16.48 -9.61 2.56
CA LEU A 146 -15.45 -10.22 1.72
C LEU A 146 -14.31 -10.81 2.58
N THR A 147 -13.94 -10.15 3.67
CA THR A 147 -12.92 -10.66 4.62
C THR A 147 -13.35 -12.00 5.25
N MET A 148 -14.61 -12.10 5.69
CA MET A 148 -15.13 -13.35 6.25
C MET A 148 -15.15 -14.47 5.20
N VAL A 149 -15.58 -14.14 3.99
CA VAL A 149 -15.61 -15.11 2.89
C VAL A 149 -14.20 -15.55 2.49
N ALA A 150 -13.26 -14.62 2.42
CA ALA A 150 -11.86 -14.91 2.09
C ALA A 150 -11.23 -15.91 3.07
N SER A 151 -11.52 -15.80 4.37
CA SER A 151 -10.99 -16.75 5.37
C SER A 151 -11.47 -18.20 5.13
N ILE A 152 -12.63 -18.39 4.52
CA ILE A 152 -13.18 -19.71 4.18
C ILE A 152 -12.49 -20.27 2.93
N TYR A 153 -12.27 -19.42 1.92
CA TYR A 153 -11.76 -19.84 0.62
C TYR A 153 -10.22 -19.82 0.51
N ALA A 154 -9.50 -19.21 1.44
CA ALA A 154 -8.05 -19.03 1.38
C ALA A 154 -7.26 -20.33 1.18
N THR A 155 -7.78 -21.45 1.69
CA THR A 155 -7.15 -22.77 1.55
C THR A 155 -7.49 -23.46 0.22
N ILE A 156 -8.50 -22.98 -0.51
CA ILE A 156 -8.98 -23.55 -1.78
C ILE A 156 -8.37 -22.78 -2.95
N ASP A 157 -8.54 -21.47 -2.95
CA ASP A 157 -8.03 -20.55 -3.98
C ASP A 157 -7.73 -19.18 -3.34
N PRO A 158 -6.46 -18.77 -3.31
CA PRO A 158 -6.07 -17.49 -2.74
C PRO A 158 -6.36 -16.30 -3.67
N THR A 159 -7.03 -16.54 -4.82
CA THR A 159 -7.30 -15.53 -5.82
C THR A 159 -8.80 -15.26 -5.98
N PHE A 160 -9.13 -14.17 -6.64
CA PHE A 160 -10.50 -13.86 -7.04
C PHE A 160 -10.53 -13.29 -8.44
N LYS A 161 -11.67 -13.42 -9.09
CA LYS A 161 -11.98 -12.76 -10.36
C LYS A 161 -13.13 -11.79 -10.20
N VAL A 162 -13.21 -10.82 -11.11
CA VAL A 162 -14.32 -9.85 -11.14
C VAL A 162 -14.98 -9.85 -12.51
N LYS A 163 -16.28 -9.57 -12.52
CA LYS A 163 -17.07 -9.23 -13.71
C LYS A 163 -18.23 -8.32 -13.32
N THR A 164 -18.84 -7.68 -14.29
CA THR A 164 -20.13 -7.02 -14.08
C THR A 164 -21.26 -7.90 -14.59
N GLU A 165 -22.37 -7.90 -13.86
CA GLU A 165 -23.62 -8.49 -14.29
C GLU A 165 -24.71 -7.42 -14.15
N LYS A 166 -25.27 -6.98 -15.26
CA LYS A 166 -26.07 -5.76 -15.32
C LYS A 166 -25.23 -4.58 -14.82
N ASP A 167 -25.63 -3.93 -13.73
CA ASP A 167 -24.92 -2.79 -13.13
C ASP A 167 -24.21 -3.17 -11.81
N ASP A 168 -24.10 -4.46 -11.50
CA ASP A 168 -23.49 -4.95 -10.28
C ASP A 168 -22.07 -5.49 -10.54
N LEU A 169 -21.11 -5.13 -9.68
CA LEU A 169 -19.78 -5.73 -9.65
C LEU A 169 -19.81 -7.03 -8.85
N ILE A 170 -19.47 -8.11 -9.50
CA ILE A 170 -19.48 -9.46 -8.95
C ILE A 170 -18.04 -9.92 -8.69
N ILE A 171 -17.78 -10.40 -7.47
CA ILE A 171 -16.56 -11.11 -7.12
C ILE A 171 -16.85 -12.62 -7.18
N LEU A 172 -15.97 -13.34 -7.87
CA LEU A 172 -15.94 -14.80 -7.96
C LEU A 172 -14.71 -15.31 -7.21
N ILE A 173 -14.91 -16.19 -6.24
CA ILE A 173 -13.85 -16.78 -5.41
C ILE A 173 -13.90 -18.29 -5.58
N GLY A 174 -12.74 -18.95 -5.56
CA GLY A 174 -12.65 -20.37 -5.83
C GLY A 174 -12.98 -20.73 -7.29
N ALA A 175 -12.84 -19.78 -8.21
CA ALA A 175 -13.13 -19.97 -9.63
C ALA A 175 -11.89 -20.38 -10.46
N GLY A 176 -10.83 -20.83 -9.81
CA GLY A 176 -9.64 -21.37 -10.46
C GLY A 176 -9.89 -22.73 -11.12
N ALA A 177 -9.02 -23.11 -12.06
CA ALA A 177 -9.13 -24.40 -12.75
C ALA A 177 -9.05 -25.56 -11.75
N GLY A 178 -10.09 -26.43 -11.74
CA GLY A 178 -10.16 -27.59 -10.85
C GLY A 178 -10.71 -27.30 -9.44
N ALA A 179 -11.19 -26.10 -9.16
CA ALA A 179 -11.81 -25.77 -7.88
C ALA A 179 -13.13 -26.53 -7.70
N SER A 180 -13.28 -27.22 -6.56
CA SER A 180 -14.49 -27.97 -6.21
C SER A 180 -15.56 -27.10 -5.54
N HIS A 181 -15.18 -25.92 -5.05
CA HIS A 181 -16.07 -25.01 -4.35
C HIS A 181 -15.89 -23.58 -4.88
N THR A 182 -17.00 -22.96 -5.28
CA THR A 182 -17.00 -21.60 -5.83
C THR A 182 -17.95 -20.71 -5.04
N GLY A 183 -17.61 -19.44 -4.94
CA GLY A 183 -18.45 -18.42 -4.32
C GLY A 183 -18.68 -17.23 -5.26
N ARG A 184 -19.91 -16.73 -5.28
CA ARG A 184 -20.30 -15.50 -5.99
C ARG A 184 -20.78 -14.48 -4.98
N ARG A 185 -20.26 -13.24 -5.07
CA ARG A 185 -20.65 -12.14 -4.18
C ARG A 185 -20.89 -10.86 -4.97
N VAL A 186 -21.99 -10.18 -4.68
CA VAL A 186 -22.23 -8.82 -5.15
C VAL A 186 -21.43 -7.88 -4.26
N PHE A 187 -20.39 -7.27 -4.80
CA PHE A 187 -19.47 -6.42 -4.04
C PHE A 187 -19.81 -4.94 -4.11
N ALA A 188 -20.26 -4.47 -5.28
CA ALA A 188 -20.79 -3.12 -5.43
C ALA A 188 -22.00 -3.17 -6.35
N ASN A 189 -22.96 -2.27 -6.10
CA ASN A 189 -24.16 -2.13 -6.91
C ASN A 189 -24.10 -0.83 -7.72
N ASN A 190 -24.80 -0.79 -8.85
CA ASN A 190 -24.92 0.38 -9.72
C ASN A 190 -23.54 0.96 -10.10
N VAL A 191 -22.59 0.12 -10.47
CA VAL A 191 -21.31 0.57 -10.99
C VAL A 191 -21.45 1.00 -12.46
N GLU A 192 -20.79 2.10 -12.81
CA GLU A 192 -20.69 2.51 -14.20
C GLU A 192 -19.62 1.70 -14.93
N GLY A 193 -19.90 1.32 -16.17
CA GLY A 193 -19.00 0.54 -17.01
C GLY A 193 -19.22 -0.97 -16.95
N SER A 194 -18.36 -1.72 -17.62
CA SER A 194 -18.49 -3.17 -17.72
C SER A 194 -17.14 -3.87 -17.68
N LEU A 195 -17.16 -5.06 -17.09
CA LEU A 195 -16.02 -5.99 -17.02
C LEU A 195 -16.50 -7.38 -17.42
N THR A 196 -15.73 -8.02 -18.30
CA THR A 196 -15.89 -9.44 -18.59
C THR A 196 -15.07 -10.28 -17.61
N GLU A 197 -15.43 -11.51 -17.38
CA GLU A 197 -14.63 -12.41 -16.55
C GLU A 197 -13.34 -12.79 -17.28
N GLY A 198 -12.19 -12.56 -16.68
CA GLY A 198 -10.94 -12.93 -17.34
C GLY A 198 -9.69 -12.82 -16.49
N TRP A 199 -9.60 -11.84 -15.65
CA TRP A 199 -8.43 -11.57 -14.86
C TRP A 199 -8.61 -11.98 -13.39
N SER A 200 -7.53 -12.42 -12.75
CA SER A 200 -7.51 -12.75 -11.32
C SER A 200 -6.46 -11.93 -10.58
N TRP A 201 -6.76 -11.67 -9.31
CA TRP A 201 -5.88 -10.94 -8.39
C TRP A 201 -5.73 -11.67 -7.06
N PRO A 202 -4.63 -11.44 -6.32
CA PRO A 202 -4.41 -12.03 -5.02
C PRO A 202 -5.38 -11.44 -3.99
N LEU A 203 -6.21 -12.30 -3.39
CA LEU A 203 -7.29 -11.87 -2.50
C LEU A 203 -6.79 -11.21 -1.21
N ASN A 204 -5.73 -11.78 -0.61
CA ASN A 204 -5.21 -11.27 0.66
C ASN A 204 -4.58 -9.88 0.53
N GLN A 205 -3.80 -9.62 -0.53
CA GLN A 205 -3.20 -8.32 -0.77
C GLN A 205 -4.27 -7.25 -0.99
N VAL A 206 -5.26 -7.54 -1.85
CA VAL A 206 -6.38 -6.64 -2.11
C VAL A 206 -7.15 -6.33 -0.82
N LEU A 207 -7.47 -7.34 -0.01
CA LEU A 207 -8.18 -7.15 1.25
C LEU A 207 -7.37 -6.34 2.28
N SER A 208 -6.06 -6.59 2.38
CA SER A 208 -5.19 -5.84 3.29
C SER A 208 -5.19 -4.35 2.94
N ILE A 209 -5.11 -4.03 1.64
CA ILE A 209 -5.16 -2.65 1.16
C ILE A 209 -6.56 -2.04 1.39
N LEU A 210 -7.64 -2.74 1.02
CA LEU A 210 -9.01 -2.26 1.21
C LEU A 210 -9.31 -1.94 2.68
N LYS A 211 -8.80 -2.74 3.63
CA LYS A 211 -8.98 -2.48 5.07
C LYS A 211 -8.36 -1.16 5.51
N LEU A 212 -7.22 -0.77 4.96
CA LEU A 212 -6.61 0.54 5.24
C LEU A 212 -7.55 1.68 4.81
N GLY A 213 -8.19 1.54 3.65
CA GLY A 213 -9.09 2.54 3.09
C GLY A 213 -10.41 2.72 3.87
N MET A 214 -10.73 1.83 4.81
CA MET A 214 -12.00 1.90 5.55
C MET A 214 -12.04 3.01 6.61
N SER A 215 -10.93 3.64 6.92
CA SER A 215 -10.86 4.80 7.83
C SER A 215 -10.80 6.15 7.10
N GLY A 216 -10.71 6.17 5.78
CA GLY A 216 -10.56 7.35 4.94
C GLY A 216 -11.36 7.25 3.64
N ILE A 217 -10.88 7.94 2.61
CA ILE A 217 -11.43 7.84 1.26
C ILE A 217 -10.75 6.68 0.56
N CYS A 218 -11.55 5.76 0.00
CA CYS A 218 -11.06 4.63 -0.77
C CYS A 218 -11.79 4.56 -2.11
N VAL A 219 -11.04 4.59 -3.21
CA VAL A 219 -11.57 4.43 -4.57
C VAL A 219 -10.91 3.21 -5.21
N VAL A 220 -11.71 2.37 -5.83
CA VAL A 220 -11.25 1.19 -6.57
C VAL A 220 -11.51 1.38 -8.06
N GLN A 221 -10.52 1.11 -8.88
CA GLN A 221 -10.59 1.17 -10.33
C GLN A 221 -10.13 -0.16 -10.92
N ILE A 222 -10.88 -0.67 -11.90
CA ILE A 222 -10.57 -1.95 -12.54
C ILE A 222 -10.58 -1.78 -14.06
N SER A 223 -9.60 -2.40 -14.72
CA SER A 223 -9.40 -2.35 -16.15
C SER A 223 -9.54 -3.72 -16.79
N GLU A 224 -10.19 -3.80 -17.95
CA GLU A 224 -10.18 -4.96 -18.84
C GLU A 224 -8.77 -5.35 -19.33
N GLN A 225 -7.80 -4.44 -19.18
CA GLN A 225 -6.39 -4.69 -19.51
C GLN A 225 -5.64 -5.46 -18.42
N GLY A 226 -6.33 -5.89 -17.35
CA GLY A 226 -5.72 -6.64 -16.25
C GLY A 226 -5.00 -5.76 -15.22
N ALA A 227 -5.50 -4.57 -14.96
CA ALA A 227 -5.03 -3.73 -13.88
C ALA A 227 -6.16 -3.48 -12.86
N LEU A 228 -5.82 -3.55 -11.58
CA LEU A 228 -6.67 -3.13 -10.46
C LEU A 228 -5.92 -2.05 -9.69
N GLN A 229 -6.54 -0.91 -9.44
CA GLN A 229 -5.98 0.18 -8.64
C GLN A 229 -6.86 0.45 -7.44
N ILE A 230 -6.22 0.63 -6.28
CA ILE A 230 -6.88 1.06 -5.04
C ILE A 230 -6.20 2.35 -4.60
N ILE A 231 -6.96 3.43 -4.56
CA ILE A 231 -6.50 4.75 -4.14
C ILE A 231 -7.03 5.00 -2.74
N ILE A 232 -6.12 5.28 -1.80
CA ILE A 232 -6.46 5.59 -0.42
C ILE A 232 -5.93 6.98 -0.09
N ASP A 233 -6.81 7.87 0.33
CA ASP A 233 -6.43 9.14 0.93
C ASP A 233 -6.48 8.99 2.46
N SER A 234 -5.32 9.08 3.09
CA SER A 234 -5.19 8.97 4.55
C SER A 234 -5.43 10.30 5.29
N GLY A 235 -5.53 11.41 4.55
CA GLY A 235 -5.49 12.78 5.07
C GLY A 235 -4.07 13.35 5.21
N ILE A 236 -3.04 12.49 5.19
CA ILE A 236 -1.61 12.88 5.17
C ILE A 236 -1.04 12.72 3.76
N GLY A 237 -1.51 11.70 3.03
CA GLY A 237 -1.07 11.43 1.66
C GLY A 237 -2.06 10.58 0.88
N ALA A 238 -1.92 10.60 -0.44
CA ALA A 238 -2.63 9.75 -1.37
C ALA A 238 -1.74 8.55 -1.74
N TYR A 239 -2.23 7.35 -1.43
CA TYR A 239 -1.55 6.07 -1.66
C TYR A 239 -2.24 5.33 -2.80
N ASN A 240 -1.55 5.17 -3.92
CA ASN A 240 -2.04 4.46 -5.10
C ASN A 240 -1.41 3.06 -5.16
N TYR A 241 -2.20 2.04 -4.87
CA TYR A 241 -1.79 0.64 -4.99
C TYR A 241 -2.27 0.10 -6.32
N ILE A 242 -1.34 -0.37 -7.15
CA ILE A 242 -1.61 -0.91 -8.47
C ILE A 242 -1.25 -2.39 -8.46
N LEU A 243 -2.23 -3.22 -8.79
CA LEU A 243 -2.09 -4.66 -8.83
C LEU A 243 -2.27 -5.12 -10.28
N PRO A 244 -1.20 -5.54 -10.96
CA PRO A 244 -1.33 -6.26 -12.22
C PRO A 244 -2.03 -7.60 -11.96
N ALA A 245 -2.86 -8.02 -12.90
CA ALA A 245 -3.49 -9.32 -12.83
C ALA A 245 -2.44 -10.44 -12.86
N LEU A 246 -2.76 -11.54 -12.19
CA LEU A 246 -1.92 -12.73 -12.20
C LEU A 246 -1.89 -13.33 -13.62
N ALA A 247 -0.77 -13.92 -13.98
CA ALA A 247 -0.64 -14.61 -15.26
C ALA A 247 -1.68 -15.74 -15.37
N ARG A 248 -2.26 -15.89 -16.56
CA ARG A 248 -3.22 -16.94 -16.88
C ARG A 248 -2.54 -18.29 -17.03
#